data_09819c06766d7d51630a814e3df21c80
#
_entry.id   09819c06766d7d51630a814e3df21c80
#
_cell.length_a   1.000
_cell.length_b   1.000
_cell.length_c   1.000
_cell.angle_alpha   90.00
_cell.angle_beta   90.00
_cell.angle_gamma   90.00
#
_symmetry.space_group_name_H-M   'P 1'
#
loop_
_entity.id
_entity.type
_entity.pdbx_description
1 polymer ?
#
loop_
_entity_poly.entity_id
_entity_poly.type
_entity_poly.pdbx_seq_one_letter_code
_entity_poly.pdbx_strand_id
1 'polypeptide(L)'
;MQSKAHLCPKCGENTIYFDGICHSCRQKQRREEILNLSADEVEAMILKIADRIDEIEKWDEIYNDFWALFSLLGIHDPRIARAAAAAEIYCPPELYFCAPKDVRDALVRKLASLQDNAKNTLNDVLCALAWQGDEQTTQLFYELYQNPKPWRQKLYAGTEIYAQIGGWSFDEAGERKSLVFNKCLAVVRARDSAEKNGGCASERGDENANEILNFKGGAGSANSEQNTQKDVDEISNLHAGAQSARTGMDEDASLRNERVNFKADAQKDASSGLNLSENAKDARCECANQNADEPVQIGRPTGQKCEFCGCEMLDMLRLKADEPRLAFLNLKRDAIFRCCPTCVGSVRYFCKRSPDGEIELSHDGEGFDENYFSQEDFARLCGMKFKLGGEVSPFYGCFSELDTTVGGYPQWVQDAEYLTCPSCGGTMKHLAQIPFGEMIEGEGVIYVQICEKCEVLGGCFQCT
;
A
#
# COMPACT_ATOMS: atom_id res chain seq x y z
N MET A 1 10.64 27.59 29.82
CA MET A 1 11.49 26.48 30.25
C MET A 1 11.83 25.70 28.99
N GLN A 2 13.08 25.67 28.54
CA GLN A 2 13.51 24.82 27.45
C GLN A 2 13.54 23.39 27.98
N SER A 3 12.65 22.50 27.49
CA SER A 3 12.71 21.07 27.78
C SER A 3 14.04 20.54 27.24
N LYS A 4 14.85 19.91 28.10
CA LYS A 4 16.09 19.26 27.64
C LYS A 4 15.72 18.02 26.86
N ALA A 5 16.27 17.91 25.66
CA ALA A 5 16.19 16.69 24.86
C ALA A 5 16.76 15.49 25.65
N HIS A 6 16.04 14.39 25.70
CA HIS A 6 16.48 13.14 26.33
C HIS A 6 16.00 11.94 25.52
N LEU A 7 16.64 10.81 25.70
CA LEU A 7 16.24 9.60 24.99
C LEU A 7 14.92 9.04 25.56
N CYS A 8 14.11 8.45 24.71
CA CYS A 8 12.86 7.80 25.08
C CYS A 8 13.14 6.70 26.14
N PRO A 9 12.49 6.73 27.30
CA PRO A 9 12.75 5.76 28.38
C PRO A 9 12.30 4.33 28.01
N LYS A 10 11.45 4.15 26.97
CA LYS A 10 10.98 2.83 26.54
C LYS A 10 11.90 2.17 25.53
N CYS A 11 12.39 2.88 24.51
CA CYS A 11 13.29 2.31 23.49
C CYS A 11 14.77 2.66 23.68
N GLY A 12 15.08 3.80 24.32
CA GLY A 12 16.45 4.30 24.42
C GLY A 12 17.04 4.87 23.12
N GLU A 13 16.28 4.91 22.03
CA GLU A 13 16.75 5.25 20.68
C GLU A 13 16.31 6.67 20.27
N ASN A 14 15.02 6.95 20.37
CA ASN A 14 14.44 8.18 19.88
C ASN A 14 14.56 9.32 20.89
N THR A 15 14.97 10.49 20.41
CA THR A 15 15.00 11.72 21.22
C THR A 15 13.60 12.29 21.41
N ILE A 16 13.26 12.64 22.65
CA ILE A 16 12.01 13.30 23.00
C ILE A 16 12.28 14.61 23.75
N TYR A 17 11.35 15.56 23.62
CA TYR A 17 11.46 16.91 24.21
C TYR A 17 10.43 17.18 25.30
N PHE A 18 9.63 16.16 25.66
CA PHE A 18 8.54 16.21 26.67
C PHE A 18 8.49 14.90 27.43
N ASP A 19 7.82 14.91 28.58
CA ASP A 19 7.65 13.71 29.41
C ASP A 19 6.85 12.63 28.67
N GLY A 20 7.21 11.37 28.89
CA GLY A 20 6.53 10.20 28.33
C GLY A 20 7.43 9.35 27.45
N ILE A 21 6.87 8.77 26.42
CA ILE A 21 7.55 7.90 25.46
C ILE A 21 7.48 8.48 24.04
N CYS A 22 8.42 8.12 23.16
CA CYS A 22 8.43 8.58 21.78
C CYS A 22 7.19 8.11 21.01
N HIS A 23 6.94 8.75 19.87
CA HIS A 23 5.80 8.45 19.01
C HIS A 23 5.74 6.96 18.65
N SER A 24 6.82 6.39 18.12
CA SER A 24 6.88 4.97 17.72
C SER A 24 6.58 4.01 18.87
N CYS A 25 7.09 4.28 20.09
CA CYS A 25 6.76 3.47 21.26
C CYS A 25 5.30 3.57 21.65
N ARG A 26 4.67 4.73 21.50
CA ARG A 26 3.24 4.94 21.77
C ARG A 26 2.39 4.20 20.75
N GLN A 27 2.74 4.27 19.48
CA GLN A 27 2.03 3.54 18.42
C GLN A 27 2.13 2.03 18.61
N LYS A 28 3.31 1.49 18.95
CA LYS A 28 3.48 0.07 19.28
C LYS A 28 2.62 -0.36 20.45
N GLN A 29 2.58 0.45 21.51
CA GLN A 29 1.72 0.16 22.67
C GLN A 29 0.24 0.17 22.30
N ARG A 30 -0.22 1.19 21.54
CA ARG A 30 -1.60 1.26 21.06
C ARG A 30 -1.96 0.07 20.19
N ARG A 31 -1.06 -0.35 19.29
CA ARG A 31 -1.24 -1.54 18.45
C ARG A 31 -1.42 -2.80 19.31
N GLU A 32 -0.57 -3.00 20.32
CA GLU A 32 -0.67 -4.11 21.26
C GLU A 32 -2.02 -4.10 22.04
N GLU A 33 -2.46 -2.93 22.49
CA GLU A 33 -3.75 -2.75 23.16
C GLU A 33 -4.91 -3.18 22.25
N ILE A 34 -4.92 -2.74 20.99
CA ILE A 34 -5.97 -3.07 20.02
C ILE A 34 -5.98 -4.57 19.69
N LEU A 35 -4.81 -5.18 19.47
CA LEU A 35 -4.69 -6.61 19.16
C LEU A 35 -5.10 -7.52 20.31
N ASN A 36 -5.19 -7.00 21.54
CA ASN A 36 -5.62 -7.72 22.75
C ASN A 36 -7.06 -7.40 23.18
N LEU A 37 -7.84 -6.66 22.36
CA LEU A 37 -9.25 -6.39 22.67
C LEU A 37 -10.05 -7.70 22.75
N SER A 38 -10.93 -7.79 23.72
CA SER A 38 -11.91 -8.87 23.83
C SER A 38 -13.00 -8.73 22.76
N ALA A 39 -13.73 -9.82 22.51
CA ALA A 39 -14.85 -9.81 21.56
C ALA A 39 -15.93 -8.77 21.92
N ASP A 40 -16.20 -8.57 23.22
CA ASP A 40 -17.17 -7.59 23.69
C ASP A 40 -16.70 -6.15 23.46
N GLU A 41 -15.40 -5.88 23.64
CA GLU A 41 -14.80 -4.57 23.36
C GLU A 41 -14.79 -4.26 21.85
N VAL A 42 -14.52 -5.26 21.02
CA VAL A 42 -14.61 -5.15 19.55
C VAL A 42 -16.05 -4.86 19.14
N GLU A 43 -17.04 -5.58 19.68
CA GLU A 43 -18.46 -5.34 19.40
C GLU A 43 -18.89 -3.93 19.83
N ALA A 44 -18.46 -3.47 21.00
CA ALA A 44 -18.73 -2.11 21.47
C ALA A 44 -18.11 -1.06 20.55
N MET A 45 -16.91 -1.31 20.01
CA MET A 45 -16.24 -0.42 19.06
C MET A 45 -16.99 -0.35 17.73
N ILE A 46 -17.48 -1.48 17.21
CA ILE A 46 -18.30 -1.52 15.99
C ILE A 46 -19.57 -0.70 16.14
N LEU A 47 -20.31 -0.92 17.25
CA LEU A 47 -21.54 -0.17 17.54
C LEU A 47 -21.28 1.33 17.69
N LYS A 48 -20.21 1.71 18.38
CA LYS A 48 -19.80 3.10 18.57
C LYS A 48 -19.51 3.78 17.22
N ILE A 49 -18.76 3.11 16.30
CA ILE A 49 -18.46 3.65 14.99
C ILE A 49 -19.75 3.81 14.17
N ALA A 50 -20.63 2.80 14.17
CA ALA A 50 -21.88 2.87 13.42
C ALA A 50 -22.80 3.98 13.92
N ASP A 51 -22.93 4.17 15.25
CA ASP A 51 -23.77 5.20 15.85
C ASP A 51 -23.23 6.64 15.64
N ARG A 52 -21.91 6.79 15.53
CA ARG A 52 -21.25 8.10 15.41
C ARG A 52 -20.55 8.24 14.06
N ILE A 53 -21.06 7.60 13.03
CA ILE A 53 -20.39 7.55 11.72
C ILE A 53 -20.19 8.94 11.10
N ASP A 54 -21.07 9.91 11.38
CA ASP A 54 -20.98 11.31 10.96
C ASP A 54 -19.76 12.05 11.53
N GLU A 55 -19.08 11.47 12.51
CA GLU A 55 -17.86 12.04 13.07
C GLU A 55 -16.57 11.51 12.38
N ILE A 56 -16.67 10.54 11.48
CA ILE A 56 -15.49 9.91 10.87
C ILE A 56 -14.64 10.89 10.07
N GLU A 57 -15.29 11.89 9.44
CA GLU A 57 -14.60 12.94 8.67
C GLU A 57 -13.86 13.96 9.54
N LYS A 58 -14.02 13.91 10.87
CA LYS A 58 -13.29 14.79 11.81
C LYS A 58 -11.84 14.36 12.03
N TRP A 59 -11.43 13.19 11.53
CA TRP A 59 -10.08 12.62 11.67
C TRP A 59 -9.66 12.43 13.14
N ASP A 60 -10.63 12.11 14.01
CA ASP A 60 -10.47 11.99 15.45
C ASP A 60 -10.76 10.56 15.94
N GLU A 61 -11.42 10.40 17.07
CA GLU A 61 -11.65 9.13 17.75
C GLU A 61 -12.29 8.06 16.83
N ILE A 62 -13.39 8.39 16.14
CA ILE A 62 -14.14 7.45 15.30
C ILE A 62 -13.31 7.02 14.09
N TYR A 63 -12.59 7.92 13.45
CA TYR A 63 -11.66 7.62 12.37
C TYR A 63 -10.56 6.65 12.84
N ASN A 64 -9.95 6.93 13.98
CA ASN A 64 -8.90 6.07 14.53
C ASN A 64 -9.43 4.69 14.94
N ASP A 65 -10.64 4.60 15.51
CA ASP A 65 -11.27 3.34 15.88
C ASP A 65 -11.62 2.51 14.63
N PHE A 66 -12.12 3.15 13.57
CA PHE A 66 -12.36 2.48 12.30
C PHE A 66 -11.08 1.88 11.71
N TRP A 67 -9.99 2.66 11.64
CA TRP A 67 -8.73 2.15 11.12
C TRP A 67 -8.12 1.06 12.00
N ALA A 68 -8.34 1.10 13.32
CA ALA A 68 -7.92 0.03 14.21
C ALA A 68 -8.64 -1.30 13.90
N LEU A 69 -9.97 -1.27 13.74
CA LEU A 69 -10.75 -2.43 13.32
C LEU A 69 -10.35 -2.93 11.94
N PHE A 70 -10.29 -2.03 10.97
CA PHE A 70 -10.05 -2.34 9.57
C PHE A 70 -8.64 -2.88 9.35
N SER A 71 -7.61 -2.13 9.80
CA SER A 71 -6.23 -2.44 9.45
C SER A 71 -5.61 -3.50 10.35
N LEU A 72 -5.80 -3.43 11.67
CA LEU A 72 -5.14 -4.34 12.60
C LEU A 72 -5.93 -5.63 12.80
N LEU A 73 -7.24 -5.52 13.01
CA LEU A 73 -8.08 -6.69 13.29
C LEU A 73 -8.65 -7.33 12.02
N GLY A 74 -8.59 -6.64 10.86
CA GLY A 74 -9.14 -7.13 9.60
C GLY A 74 -10.66 -7.30 9.64
N ILE A 75 -11.35 -6.51 10.48
CA ILE A 75 -12.79 -6.61 10.69
C ILE A 75 -13.53 -5.63 9.78
N HIS A 76 -14.47 -6.15 9.00
CA HIS A 76 -15.33 -5.41 8.08
C HIS A 76 -16.79 -5.70 8.45
N ASP A 77 -17.38 -4.83 9.27
CA ASP A 77 -18.75 -5.07 9.74
C ASP A 77 -19.77 -4.34 8.86
N PRO A 78 -20.78 -5.05 8.33
CA PRO A 78 -21.78 -4.46 7.45
C PRO A 78 -22.65 -3.37 8.10
N ARG A 79 -22.70 -3.29 9.43
CA ARG A 79 -23.42 -2.22 10.15
C ARG A 79 -22.75 -0.87 9.93
N ILE A 80 -21.42 -0.83 9.91
CA ILE A 80 -20.65 0.39 9.63
C ILE A 80 -20.91 0.85 8.19
N ALA A 81 -20.82 -0.03 7.20
CA ALA A 81 -21.09 0.30 5.81
C ALA A 81 -22.52 0.80 5.58
N ARG A 82 -23.53 0.19 6.25
CA ARG A 82 -24.93 0.65 6.18
C ARG A 82 -25.12 2.01 6.82
N ALA A 83 -24.49 2.26 7.97
CA ALA A 83 -24.55 3.56 8.63
C ALA A 83 -23.93 4.64 7.75
N ALA A 84 -22.76 4.39 7.16
CA ALA A 84 -22.09 5.29 6.23
C ALA A 84 -22.93 5.59 5.00
N ALA A 85 -23.53 4.57 4.37
CA ALA A 85 -24.39 4.76 3.20
C ALA A 85 -25.67 5.54 3.53
N ALA A 86 -26.26 5.31 4.72
CA ALA A 86 -27.45 6.05 5.17
C ALA A 86 -27.14 7.51 5.50
N ALA A 87 -25.94 7.81 6.00
CA ALA A 87 -25.45 9.17 6.27
C ALA A 87 -24.85 9.86 5.04
N GLU A 88 -24.79 9.19 3.88
CA GLU A 88 -24.13 9.67 2.66
C GLU A 88 -22.65 10.03 2.83
N ILE A 89 -21.93 9.28 3.64
CA ILE A 89 -20.49 9.42 3.91
C ILE A 89 -19.71 8.41 3.07
N TYR A 90 -18.88 8.88 2.15
CA TYR A 90 -18.16 8.05 1.18
C TYR A 90 -16.65 8.06 1.36
N CYS A 91 -16.15 8.81 2.33
CA CYS A 91 -14.73 8.89 2.68
C CYS A 91 -14.54 8.58 4.18
N PRO A 92 -13.61 7.66 4.56
CA PRO A 92 -12.75 6.88 3.67
C PRO A 92 -13.53 5.77 2.92
N PRO A 93 -13.19 5.48 1.66
CA PRO A 93 -13.96 4.53 0.86
C PRO A 93 -13.83 3.07 1.34
N GLU A 94 -12.84 2.76 2.15
CA GLU A 94 -12.62 1.47 2.83
C GLU A 94 -13.79 1.06 3.74
N LEU A 95 -14.63 2.01 4.16
CA LEU A 95 -15.90 1.76 4.84
C LEU A 95 -16.79 0.76 4.08
N TYR A 96 -16.62 0.69 2.78
CA TYR A 96 -17.42 -0.12 1.87
C TYR A 96 -16.77 -1.43 1.45
N PHE A 97 -15.60 -1.77 2.00
CA PHE A 97 -14.93 -3.01 1.66
C PHE A 97 -15.82 -4.23 1.91
N CYS A 98 -16.06 -5.02 0.85
CA CYS A 98 -16.94 -6.19 0.89
C CYS A 98 -18.33 -5.91 1.47
N ALA A 99 -18.82 -4.67 1.36
CA ALA A 99 -20.15 -4.29 1.85
C ALA A 99 -21.26 -5.12 1.16
N PRO A 100 -22.37 -5.41 1.86
CA PRO A 100 -23.42 -6.27 1.33
C PRO A 100 -24.19 -5.61 0.17
N LYS A 101 -24.95 -6.43 -0.53
CA LYS A 101 -25.74 -6.05 -1.73
C LYS A 101 -26.62 -4.81 -1.52
N ASP A 102 -27.30 -4.70 -0.38
CA ASP A 102 -28.18 -3.55 -0.07
C ASP A 102 -27.41 -2.22 -0.03
N VAL A 103 -26.17 -2.24 0.47
CA VAL A 103 -25.26 -1.09 0.48
C VAL A 103 -24.78 -0.77 -0.93
N ARG A 104 -24.34 -1.79 -1.71
CA ARG A 104 -23.97 -1.60 -3.11
C ARG A 104 -25.10 -0.96 -3.89
N ASP A 105 -26.32 -1.49 -3.75
CA ASP A 105 -27.49 -0.98 -4.49
C ASP A 105 -27.81 0.47 -4.08
N ALA A 106 -27.56 0.86 -2.82
CA ALA A 106 -27.66 2.25 -2.38
C ALA A 106 -26.60 3.14 -3.07
N LEU A 107 -25.36 2.70 -3.15
CA LEU A 107 -24.28 3.41 -3.85
C LEU A 107 -24.58 3.57 -5.35
N VAL A 108 -25.10 2.52 -6.00
CA VAL A 108 -25.50 2.55 -7.43
C VAL A 108 -26.64 3.53 -7.64
N ARG A 109 -27.68 3.52 -6.79
CA ARG A 109 -28.77 4.52 -6.86
C ARG A 109 -28.24 5.94 -6.66
N LYS A 110 -27.31 6.14 -5.72
CA LYS A 110 -26.68 7.46 -5.53
C LYS A 110 -25.93 7.88 -6.77
N LEU A 111 -25.08 7.02 -7.34
CA LEU A 111 -24.34 7.30 -8.58
C LEU A 111 -25.30 7.70 -9.72
N ALA A 112 -26.41 6.97 -9.89
CA ALA A 112 -27.41 7.26 -10.92
C ALA A 112 -28.15 8.60 -10.70
N SER A 113 -28.28 9.06 -9.45
CA SER A 113 -28.93 10.31 -9.09
C SER A 113 -28.05 11.56 -9.23
N LEU A 114 -26.72 11.38 -9.35
CA LEU A 114 -25.78 12.48 -9.40
C LEU A 114 -25.87 13.24 -10.72
N GLN A 115 -25.98 14.55 -10.61
CA GLN A 115 -25.91 15.44 -11.76
C GLN A 115 -24.46 15.76 -12.12
N ASP A 116 -24.27 16.26 -13.31
CA ASP A 116 -22.97 16.59 -13.85
C ASP A 116 -22.11 17.57 -13.03
N ASN A 117 -22.69 18.35 -12.12
CA ASN A 117 -21.96 19.32 -11.31
C ASN A 117 -21.45 18.78 -9.97
N ALA A 118 -21.79 17.53 -9.60
CA ALA A 118 -21.44 16.92 -8.32
C ALA A 118 -20.09 16.14 -8.37
N LYS A 119 -19.03 16.75 -8.92
CA LYS A 119 -17.75 16.09 -9.20
C LYS A 119 -17.14 15.37 -7.99
N ASN A 120 -17.09 16.02 -6.83
CA ASN A 120 -16.46 15.42 -5.63
C ASN A 120 -17.26 14.21 -5.15
N THR A 121 -18.57 14.36 -4.96
CA THR A 121 -19.44 13.24 -4.58
C THR A 121 -19.41 12.10 -5.58
N LEU A 122 -19.30 12.41 -6.88
CA LEU A 122 -19.17 11.41 -7.95
C LEU A 122 -17.87 10.60 -7.78
N ASN A 123 -16.75 11.28 -7.53
CA ASN A 123 -15.46 10.67 -7.25
C ASN A 123 -15.53 9.74 -6.04
N ASP A 124 -16.09 10.23 -4.93
CA ASP A 124 -16.15 9.51 -3.65
C ASP A 124 -17.06 8.27 -3.75
N VAL A 125 -18.20 8.38 -4.44
CA VAL A 125 -19.11 7.23 -4.68
C VAL A 125 -18.45 6.18 -5.59
N LEU A 126 -17.69 6.59 -6.61
CA LEU A 126 -16.93 5.64 -7.44
C LEU A 126 -15.84 4.93 -6.62
N CYS A 127 -15.12 5.63 -5.75
CA CYS A 127 -14.16 5.02 -4.83
C CYS A 127 -14.86 4.03 -3.87
N ALA A 128 -15.99 4.40 -3.29
CA ALA A 128 -16.78 3.53 -2.41
C ALA A 128 -17.25 2.26 -3.13
N LEU A 129 -17.74 2.38 -4.38
CA LEU A 129 -18.09 1.24 -5.22
C LEU A 129 -16.88 0.37 -5.54
N ALA A 130 -15.72 0.97 -5.84
CA ALA A 130 -14.49 0.22 -6.10
C ALA A 130 -14.09 -0.66 -4.90
N TRP A 131 -14.21 -0.15 -3.68
CA TRP A 131 -13.94 -0.91 -2.46
C TRP A 131 -15.02 -1.95 -2.15
N GLN A 132 -16.29 -1.69 -2.46
CA GLN A 132 -17.34 -2.68 -2.38
C GLN A 132 -17.06 -3.87 -3.29
N GLY A 133 -16.74 -3.63 -4.55
CA GLY A 133 -16.02 -4.48 -5.49
C GLY A 133 -16.56 -5.90 -5.68
N ASP A 134 -17.87 -6.17 -5.57
CA ASP A 134 -18.44 -7.47 -5.94
C ASP A 134 -18.52 -7.67 -7.46
N GLU A 135 -19.05 -8.81 -7.90
CA GLU A 135 -19.16 -9.15 -9.31
C GLU A 135 -20.03 -8.14 -10.08
N GLN A 136 -21.14 -7.70 -9.49
CA GLN A 136 -22.03 -6.73 -10.14
C GLN A 136 -21.40 -5.34 -10.21
N THR A 137 -20.62 -4.94 -9.20
CA THR A 137 -19.82 -3.72 -9.27
C THR A 137 -18.75 -3.82 -10.35
N THR A 138 -18.10 -4.98 -10.51
CA THR A 138 -17.12 -5.20 -11.59
C THR A 138 -17.79 -5.03 -12.96
N GLN A 139 -18.97 -5.61 -13.15
CA GLN A 139 -19.72 -5.46 -14.38
C GLN A 139 -20.14 -3.98 -14.64
N LEU A 140 -20.61 -3.29 -13.60
CA LEU A 140 -20.95 -1.86 -13.70
C LEU A 140 -19.74 -1.03 -14.17
N PHE A 141 -18.56 -1.25 -13.59
CA PHE A 141 -17.35 -0.53 -13.98
C PHE A 141 -16.93 -0.83 -15.42
N TYR A 142 -17.05 -2.09 -15.84
CA TYR A 142 -16.78 -2.48 -17.22
C TYR A 142 -17.77 -1.83 -18.20
N GLU A 143 -19.06 -1.79 -17.86
CA GLU A 143 -20.08 -1.10 -18.66
C GLU A 143 -19.81 0.42 -18.76
N LEU A 144 -19.41 1.06 -17.64
CA LEU A 144 -19.03 2.48 -17.63
C LEU A 144 -17.75 2.75 -18.44
N TYR A 145 -16.84 1.79 -18.49
CA TYR A 145 -15.66 1.86 -19.34
C TYR A 145 -16.00 1.76 -20.82
N GLN A 146 -16.87 0.81 -21.20
CA GLN A 146 -17.31 0.62 -22.58
C GLN A 146 -18.23 1.76 -23.08
N ASN A 147 -19.05 2.27 -22.19
CA ASN A 147 -20.06 3.31 -22.48
C ASN A 147 -19.94 4.46 -21.50
N PRO A 148 -18.91 5.33 -21.64
CA PRO A 148 -18.68 6.42 -20.71
C PRO A 148 -19.85 7.39 -20.62
N LYS A 149 -20.27 7.72 -19.40
CA LYS A 149 -21.31 8.73 -19.16
C LYS A 149 -20.75 10.15 -19.43
N PRO A 150 -21.62 11.16 -19.67
CA PRO A 150 -21.19 12.54 -19.91
C PRO A 150 -20.29 13.11 -18.80
N TRP A 151 -20.53 12.73 -17.54
CA TRP A 151 -19.74 13.16 -16.41
C TRP A 151 -18.30 12.61 -16.39
N ARG A 152 -17.97 11.59 -17.22
CA ARG A 152 -16.61 11.04 -17.32
C ARG A 152 -15.57 12.13 -17.61
N GLN A 153 -15.89 13.11 -18.44
CA GLN A 153 -14.98 14.21 -18.79
C GLN A 153 -14.62 15.12 -17.60
N LYS A 154 -15.36 15.02 -16.50
CA LYS A 154 -15.12 15.80 -15.27
C LYS A 154 -14.24 15.08 -14.26
N LEU A 155 -14.00 13.79 -14.47
CA LEU A 155 -13.12 12.98 -13.64
C LEU A 155 -11.70 13.03 -14.20
N TYR A 156 -10.70 12.98 -13.31
CA TYR A 156 -9.30 12.94 -13.70
C TYR A 156 -8.92 11.61 -14.35
N ALA A 157 -9.53 10.52 -13.91
CA ALA A 157 -9.20 9.16 -14.33
C ALA A 157 -10.42 8.44 -14.94
N GLY A 158 -10.19 7.37 -15.69
CA GLY A 158 -11.20 6.46 -16.17
C GLY A 158 -11.76 5.57 -15.05
N THR A 159 -12.91 4.95 -15.33
CA THR A 159 -13.53 4.03 -14.35
C THR A 159 -12.64 2.83 -14.08
N GLU A 160 -11.82 2.39 -15.04
CA GLU A 160 -10.83 1.33 -14.89
C GLU A 160 -9.76 1.68 -13.83
N ILE A 161 -9.43 2.97 -13.68
CA ILE A 161 -8.48 3.42 -12.64
C ILE A 161 -9.14 3.44 -11.27
N TYR A 162 -10.43 3.81 -11.18
CA TYR A 162 -11.17 3.71 -9.92
C TYR A 162 -11.23 2.27 -9.40
N ALA A 163 -11.37 1.26 -10.28
CA ALA A 163 -11.32 -0.14 -9.89
C ALA A 163 -10.01 -0.49 -9.16
N GLN A 164 -8.89 0.08 -9.61
CA GLN A 164 -7.57 -0.14 -9.00
C GLN A 164 -7.48 0.37 -7.56
N ILE A 165 -8.22 1.41 -7.19
CA ILE A 165 -8.30 1.90 -5.80
C ILE A 165 -8.82 0.80 -4.88
N GLY A 166 -9.79 -0.01 -5.34
CA GLY A 166 -10.29 -1.19 -4.61
C GLY A 166 -9.42 -2.43 -4.71
N GLY A 167 -8.22 -2.33 -5.30
CA GLY A 167 -7.27 -3.45 -5.42
C GLY A 167 -7.63 -4.46 -6.51
N TRP A 168 -8.36 -4.07 -7.54
CA TRP A 168 -8.74 -4.94 -8.66
C TRP A 168 -8.79 -4.20 -10.00
N SER A 169 -8.83 -4.96 -11.06
CA SER A 169 -9.04 -4.49 -12.42
C SER A 169 -9.96 -5.47 -13.16
N PHE A 170 -10.22 -5.21 -14.42
CA PHE A 170 -10.90 -6.14 -15.33
C PHE A 170 -10.13 -6.23 -16.65
N ASP A 171 -10.29 -7.36 -17.35
CA ASP A 171 -9.71 -7.56 -18.66
C ASP A 171 -10.63 -7.12 -19.81
N GLU A 172 -10.22 -7.39 -21.03
CA GLU A 172 -10.99 -7.05 -22.24
C GLU A 172 -12.36 -7.75 -22.31
N ALA A 173 -12.53 -8.86 -21.59
CA ALA A 173 -13.81 -9.59 -21.48
C ALA A 173 -14.66 -9.09 -20.30
N GLY A 174 -14.16 -8.15 -19.49
CA GLY A 174 -14.83 -7.68 -18.28
C GLY A 174 -14.61 -8.59 -17.06
N GLU A 175 -13.76 -9.62 -17.17
CA GLU A 175 -13.46 -10.52 -16.07
C GLU A 175 -12.58 -9.85 -15.03
N ARG A 176 -12.98 -9.96 -13.76
CA ARG A 176 -12.26 -9.37 -12.62
C ARG A 176 -10.89 -9.99 -12.43
N LYS A 177 -9.89 -9.14 -12.21
CA LYS A 177 -8.51 -9.50 -11.82
C LYS A 177 -8.15 -8.83 -10.52
N SER A 178 -7.73 -9.61 -9.53
CA SER A 178 -7.18 -9.05 -8.28
C SER A 178 -5.79 -8.50 -8.52
N LEU A 179 -5.57 -7.27 -8.05
CA LEU A 179 -4.27 -6.58 -8.06
C LEU A 179 -3.54 -6.68 -6.72
N VAL A 180 -4.10 -7.43 -5.76
CA VAL A 180 -3.58 -7.60 -4.41
C VAL A 180 -3.67 -9.07 -3.99
N PHE A 181 -2.91 -9.44 -2.96
CA PHE A 181 -3.01 -10.76 -2.33
C PHE A 181 -3.88 -10.67 -1.07
N ASN A 182 -4.74 -11.66 -0.86
CA ASN A 182 -5.63 -11.69 0.32
C ASN A 182 -4.91 -12.05 1.63
N LYS A 183 -3.64 -12.47 1.55
CA LYS A 183 -2.77 -12.72 2.69
C LYS A 183 -1.68 -11.67 2.76
N CYS A 184 -1.32 -11.33 3.98
CA CYS A 184 -0.26 -10.38 4.28
C CYS A 184 0.65 -10.93 5.37
N LEU A 185 1.96 -10.81 5.18
CA LEU A 185 2.95 -11.12 6.18
C LEU A 185 3.70 -9.85 6.55
N ALA A 186 3.83 -9.59 7.85
CA ALA A 186 4.70 -8.53 8.32
C ALA A 186 6.16 -8.90 8.05
N VAL A 187 6.99 -7.91 7.73
CA VAL A 187 8.45 -8.05 7.71
C VAL A 187 9.01 -7.23 8.86
N VAL A 188 9.71 -7.88 9.76
CA VAL A 188 10.19 -7.24 10.99
C VAL A 188 11.72 -7.17 11.01
N ARG A 189 12.25 -6.07 11.52
CA ARG A 189 13.67 -5.90 11.73
C ARG A 189 14.15 -6.88 12.82
N ALA A 190 15.11 -7.76 12.49
CA ALA A 190 15.75 -8.60 13.47
C ALA A 190 16.70 -7.73 14.33
N ARG A 191 16.47 -7.72 15.66
CA ARG A 191 17.40 -7.06 16.59
C ARG A 191 18.58 -8.00 16.84
N ASP A 192 19.80 -7.46 16.84
CA ASP A 192 20.96 -8.23 17.22
C ASP A 192 20.87 -8.63 18.71
N SER A 193 21.17 -9.89 19.01
CA SER A 193 21.11 -10.44 20.37
C SER A 193 22.05 -9.77 21.39
N ALA A 194 22.94 -8.88 20.93
CA ALA A 194 23.87 -8.13 21.78
C ALA A 194 23.21 -6.98 22.57
N GLU A 195 22.01 -6.51 22.17
CA GLU A 195 21.29 -5.44 22.90
C GLU A 195 20.46 -5.94 24.08
N LYS A 196 20.51 -7.25 24.40
CA LYS A 196 19.71 -7.87 25.48
C LYS A 196 20.18 -7.60 26.91
N ASN A 197 21.16 -6.76 27.16
CA ASN A 197 21.66 -6.49 28.52
C ASN A 197 21.09 -5.22 29.20
N GLY A 198 19.96 -4.71 28.75
CA GLY A 198 19.31 -3.58 29.40
C GLY A 198 17.79 -3.67 29.31
N GLY A 199 17.13 -4.41 30.19
CA GLY A 199 15.72 -4.19 30.51
C GLY A 199 14.73 -5.23 30.01
N CYS A 200 14.24 -5.97 30.97
CA CYS A 200 12.94 -6.66 31.10
C CYS A 200 12.47 -7.57 29.96
N ALA A 201 12.73 -8.84 30.15
CA ALA A 201 12.15 -9.94 29.39
C ALA A 201 10.63 -10.02 29.58
N SER A 202 9.86 -9.96 28.52
CA SER A 202 8.61 -10.69 28.41
C SER A 202 8.67 -11.55 27.13
N GLU A 203 9.40 -12.63 27.23
CA GLU A 203 9.21 -13.79 26.37
C GLU A 203 7.91 -14.47 26.82
N ARG A 204 6.80 -14.14 26.18
CA ARG A 204 5.67 -15.07 26.12
C ARG A 204 5.51 -15.45 24.67
N GLY A 205 5.59 -16.77 24.46
CA GLY A 205 5.70 -17.40 23.18
C GLY A 205 4.54 -17.12 22.24
N ASP A 206 4.89 -17.11 20.97
CA ASP A 206 4.02 -17.00 19.79
C ASP A 206 3.03 -18.18 19.61
N GLU A 207 2.60 -18.84 20.67
CA GLU A 207 1.70 -20.01 20.56
C GLU A 207 0.20 -19.66 20.55
N ASN A 208 -0.19 -18.41 20.83
CA ASN A 208 -1.60 -18.03 20.90
C ASN A 208 -2.13 -17.20 19.69
N ALA A 209 -1.32 -16.92 18.68
CA ALA A 209 -1.80 -16.20 17.49
C ALA A 209 -2.71 -17.04 16.57
N ASN A 210 -2.75 -18.36 16.76
CA ASN A 210 -3.50 -19.26 15.88
C ASN A 210 -4.95 -19.57 16.32
N GLU A 211 -5.40 -19.12 17.49
CA GLU A 211 -6.77 -19.42 17.95
C GLU A 211 -7.81 -18.33 17.64
N ILE A 212 -7.41 -17.12 17.27
CA ILE A 212 -8.35 -16.01 17.03
C ILE A 212 -8.89 -15.97 15.58
N LEU A 213 -8.29 -16.69 14.65
CA LEU A 213 -8.68 -16.64 13.22
C LEU A 213 -9.77 -17.64 12.79
N ASN A 214 -10.45 -18.33 13.72
CA ASN A 214 -11.53 -19.26 13.42
C ASN A 214 -12.96 -18.70 13.61
N PHE A 215 -13.14 -17.39 13.51
CA PHE A 215 -14.50 -16.86 13.30
C PHE A 215 -14.91 -17.09 11.84
N LYS A 216 -15.36 -18.29 11.56
CA LYS A 216 -16.16 -18.59 10.37
C LYS A 216 -17.43 -17.75 10.47
N GLY A 217 -17.49 -16.67 9.73
CA GLY A 217 -18.73 -16.03 9.38
C GLY A 217 -19.62 -17.09 8.70
N GLY A 218 -20.59 -17.61 9.44
CA GLY A 218 -21.58 -18.52 8.91
C GLY A 218 -22.42 -17.76 7.89
N ALA A 219 -22.06 -17.89 6.60
CA ALA A 219 -22.96 -17.57 5.53
C ALA A 219 -24.11 -18.58 5.57
N GLY A 220 -25.18 -18.20 6.26
CA GLY A 220 -26.46 -18.88 6.17
C GLY A 220 -26.96 -18.78 4.74
N SER A 221 -26.83 -19.88 4.01
CA SER A 221 -27.51 -20.10 2.74
C SER A 221 -29.02 -20.05 2.97
N ALA A 222 -29.66 -18.94 2.61
CA ALA A 222 -31.08 -18.87 2.43
C ALA A 222 -31.36 -18.67 0.94
N ASN A 223 -31.75 -19.77 0.29
CA ASN A 223 -32.35 -19.77 -1.03
C ASN A 223 -33.54 -18.79 -1.07
N SER A 224 -33.49 -17.79 -1.94
CA SER A 224 -34.68 -17.21 -2.55
C SER A 224 -34.33 -16.73 -3.97
N GLU A 225 -34.35 -17.67 -4.89
CA GLU A 225 -34.55 -17.38 -6.31
C GLU A 225 -35.97 -16.82 -6.46
N GLN A 226 -36.09 -15.51 -6.65
CA GLN A 226 -37.22 -14.84 -7.31
C GLN A 226 -37.12 -13.32 -7.00
N ASN A 227 -36.28 -12.60 -7.75
CA ASN A 227 -36.47 -11.16 -8.04
C ASN A 227 -35.36 -10.54 -8.92
N THR A 228 -34.76 -11.32 -9.81
CA THR A 228 -33.65 -10.85 -10.66
C THR A 228 -34.09 -10.05 -11.89
N GLN A 229 -35.38 -9.99 -12.20
CA GLN A 229 -35.86 -9.37 -13.46
C GLN A 229 -36.18 -7.87 -13.32
N LYS A 230 -36.52 -7.38 -12.13
CA LYS A 230 -36.85 -5.95 -11.93
C LYS A 230 -35.63 -5.04 -11.82
N ASP A 231 -34.54 -5.54 -11.23
CA ASP A 231 -33.32 -4.72 -11.00
C ASP A 231 -32.54 -4.49 -12.31
N VAL A 232 -32.66 -5.44 -13.25
CA VAL A 232 -32.05 -5.31 -14.59
C VAL A 232 -32.76 -4.26 -15.44
N ASP A 233 -34.08 -4.10 -15.28
CA ASP A 233 -34.88 -3.14 -16.03
C ASP A 233 -34.63 -1.69 -15.60
N GLU A 234 -34.24 -1.44 -14.33
CA GLU A 234 -33.85 -0.08 -13.88
C GLU A 234 -32.47 0.34 -14.42
N ILE A 235 -31.54 -0.60 -14.54
CA ILE A 235 -30.24 -0.37 -15.19
C ILE A 235 -30.43 -0.14 -16.70
N SER A 236 -31.36 -0.86 -17.34
CA SER A 236 -31.67 -0.72 -18.76
C SER A 236 -32.28 0.64 -19.09
N ASN A 237 -33.04 1.26 -18.19
CA ASN A 237 -33.62 2.61 -18.41
C ASN A 237 -32.56 3.72 -18.37
N LEU A 238 -31.36 3.48 -17.85
CA LEU A 238 -30.21 4.39 -18.01
C LEU A 238 -29.66 4.42 -19.44
N HIS A 239 -30.00 3.41 -20.28
CA HIS A 239 -29.54 3.29 -21.66
C HIS A 239 -30.42 4.07 -22.68
N ALA A 240 -31.64 4.41 -22.35
CA ALA A 240 -32.59 5.01 -23.31
C ALA A 240 -32.43 6.52 -23.55
N GLY A 241 -31.62 7.23 -22.77
CA GLY A 241 -31.48 8.69 -22.84
C GLY A 241 -30.35 9.23 -23.75
N ALA A 242 -29.53 8.39 -24.36
CA ALA A 242 -28.24 8.79 -24.94
C ALA A 242 -28.18 8.83 -26.49
N GLN A 243 -29.28 8.90 -27.21
CA GLN A 243 -29.28 8.93 -28.70
C GLN A 243 -29.56 10.28 -29.37
N SER A 244 -29.33 11.39 -28.71
CA SER A 244 -29.46 12.70 -29.41
C SER A 244 -28.46 13.71 -28.87
N ALA A 245 -27.25 13.69 -29.37
CA ALA A 245 -26.37 14.86 -29.58
C ALA A 245 -24.96 14.41 -30.07
N ARG A 246 -24.84 14.23 -31.38
CA ARG A 246 -23.53 14.24 -32.05
C ARG A 246 -23.55 15.40 -33.03
N THR A 247 -22.91 16.52 -32.69
CA THR A 247 -22.23 17.41 -33.65
C THR A 247 -21.28 18.33 -32.90
N GLY A 248 -20.03 18.24 -33.26
CA GLY A 248 -19.02 19.33 -33.27
C GLY A 248 -18.44 19.77 -31.98
N MET A 249 -17.13 19.48 -31.79
CA MET A 249 -16.14 20.54 -31.52
C MET A 249 -14.72 20.03 -31.46
N ASP A 250 -13.86 20.85 -32.01
CA ASP A 250 -12.48 20.65 -32.45
C ASP A 250 -11.45 20.32 -31.34
N GLU A 251 -10.39 19.70 -31.79
CA GLU A 251 -9.11 19.48 -31.12
C GLU A 251 -8.45 20.82 -30.76
N ASP A 252 -8.08 21.04 -29.54
CA ASP A 252 -6.77 21.57 -29.09
C ASP A 252 -6.75 21.77 -27.56
N ALA A 253 -5.98 20.98 -26.83
CA ALA A 253 -5.48 21.33 -25.52
C ALA A 253 -4.23 20.51 -25.19
N SER A 254 -3.07 21.06 -25.55
CA SER A 254 -1.77 20.64 -25.06
C SER A 254 -1.70 20.82 -23.54
N LEU A 255 -1.68 19.72 -22.81
CA LEU A 255 -1.43 19.71 -21.36
C LEU A 255 0.03 20.07 -21.10
N ARG A 256 0.27 21.28 -20.63
CA ARG A 256 1.54 21.70 -20.03
C ARG A 256 1.61 21.09 -18.64
N ASN A 257 2.56 20.17 -18.46
CA ASN A 257 3.07 19.75 -17.15
C ASN A 257 3.74 20.95 -16.48
N GLU A 258 3.12 21.51 -15.45
CA GLU A 258 3.81 22.41 -14.54
C GLU A 258 4.66 21.59 -13.58
N ARG A 259 5.95 21.59 -13.84
CA ARG A 259 6.98 21.05 -12.93
C ARG A 259 7.07 21.97 -11.71
N VAL A 260 6.75 21.45 -10.56
CA VAL A 260 7.10 22.08 -9.28
C VAL A 260 8.59 21.81 -9.01
N ASN A 261 9.41 22.83 -9.19
CA ASN A 261 10.84 22.78 -8.86
C ASN A 261 11.00 23.00 -7.34
N PHE A 262 11.31 21.95 -6.61
CA PHE A 262 11.89 22.11 -5.27
C PHE A 262 13.37 22.50 -5.41
N LYS A 263 13.69 23.75 -5.15
CA LYS A 263 15.07 24.20 -4.87
C LYS A 263 15.31 24.02 -3.38
N ALA A 264 16.14 23.03 -3.04
CA ALA A 264 16.73 22.96 -1.72
C ALA A 264 17.78 24.07 -1.60
N ASP A 265 17.59 24.98 -0.65
CA ASP A 265 18.62 25.96 -0.24
C ASP A 265 19.72 25.25 0.56
N ALA A 266 20.77 24.85 -0.13
CA ALA A 266 21.99 24.38 0.52
C ALA A 266 22.81 25.58 0.98
N GLN A 267 22.81 25.87 2.27
CA GLN A 267 23.80 26.76 2.89
C GLN A 267 25.19 26.12 2.84
N LYS A 268 26.09 26.80 2.15
CA LYS A 268 27.52 26.51 2.13
C LYS A 268 28.13 26.96 3.47
N ASP A 269 28.68 26.02 4.21
CA ASP A 269 29.77 26.33 5.14
C ASP A 269 31.03 25.58 4.76
N ALA A 270 32.08 26.35 4.66
CA ALA A 270 33.34 25.97 4.07
C ALA A 270 34.32 25.38 5.11
N SER A 271 35.12 24.43 4.60
CA SER A 271 36.51 24.14 4.98
C SER A 271 36.84 23.61 6.39
N SER A 272 37.16 22.33 6.40
CA SER A 272 38.40 21.87 7.02
C SER A 272 38.87 20.59 6.36
N GLY A 273 39.99 20.70 5.65
CA GLY A 273 40.67 19.56 5.02
C GLY A 273 41.21 18.61 6.07
N LEU A 274 40.82 17.35 5.97
CA LEU A 274 41.53 16.24 6.58
C LEU A 274 41.86 15.25 5.50
N ASN A 275 43.19 15.13 5.23
CA ASN A 275 43.76 14.08 4.41
C ASN A 275 43.40 12.72 5.01
N LEU A 276 42.50 11.99 4.38
CA LEU A 276 42.28 10.57 4.63
C LEU A 276 43.10 9.77 3.63
N SER A 277 44.13 9.17 4.17
CA SER A 277 45.08 8.26 3.55
C SER A 277 44.44 6.99 2.99
N GLU A 278 45.07 6.48 1.97
CA GLU A 278 44.93 5.30 1.15
C GLU A 278 44.68 3.95 1.89
N ASN A 279 43.63 3.81 2.71
CA ASN A 279 43.25 2.51 3.31
C ASN A 279 41.81 2.09 3.00
N ALA A 280 41.19 2.66 1.96
CA ALA A 280 39.80 2.34 1.57
C ALA A 280 39.72 1.17 0.56
N LYS A 281 40.73 0.30 0.43
CA LYS A 281 40.75 -0.73 -0.61
C LYS A 281 40.17 -2.08 -0.21
N ASP A 282 39.82 -2.35 1.05
CA ASP A 282 39.38 -3.69 1.45
C ASP A 282 38.17 -3.77 2.41
N ALA A 283 37.43 -2.70 2.61
CA ALA A 283 36.12 -2.80 3.27
C ALA A 283 35.06 -3.26 2.23
N ARG A 284 35.23 -4.39 1.60
CA ARG A 284 34.11 -5.19 1.11
C ARG A 284 33.30 -5.55 2.33
N CYS A 285 32.14 -4.95 2.44
CA CYS A 285 31.22 -5.13 3.54
C CYS A 285 31.03 -6.63 3.80
N GLU A 286 31.58 -7.15 4.89
CA GLU A 286 31.39 -8.55 5.35
C GLU A 286 29.90 -8.84 5.64
N CYS A 287 29.04 -7.82 5.57
CA CYS A 287 27.59 -7.90 5.71
C CYS A 287 26.90 -8.75 4.65
N ALA A 288 27.54 -8.99 3.49
CA ALA A 288 26.93 -9.70 2.36
C ALA A 288 26.58 -11.18 2.67
N ASN A 289 27.17 -11.80 3.71
CA ASN A 289 27.01 -13.21 3.97
C ASN A 289 26.15 -13.59 5.19
N GLN A 290 25.71 -12.63 6.01
CA GLN A 290 25.07 -12.97 7.29
C GLN A 290 23.58 -13.30 7.22
N ASN A 291 22.92 -13.10 6.07
CA ASN A 291 21.48 -13.36 5.89
C ASN A 291 21.11 -14.14 4.62
N ALA A 292 22.04 -14.89 4.04
CA ALA A 292 21.80 -15.60 2.76
C ALA A 292 20.65 -16.65 2.88
N ASP A 293 20.36 -17.14 4.07
CA ASP A 293 19.34 -18.16 4.31
C ASP A 293 17.97 -17.60 4.73
N GLU A 294 17.85 -16.29 5.01
CA GLU A 294 16.58 -15.68 5.37
C GLU A 294 15.62 -15.67 4.16
N PRO A 295 14.32 -15.98 4.38
CA PRO A 295 13.32 -16.02 3.31
C PRO A 295 12.97 -14.65 2.71
N VAL A 296 13.27 -13.58 3.44
CA VAL A 296 13.14 -12.18 2.99
C VAL A 296 14.45 -11.44 3.24
N GLN A 297 14.91 -10.72 2.23
CA GLN A 297 16.09 -9.86 2.34
C GLN A 297 15.76 -8.49 1.75
N ILE A 298 16.25 -7.43 2.40
CA ILE A 298 16.04 -6.03 1.99
C ILE A 298 17.38 -5.31 1.99
N GLY A 299 17.63 -4.51 0.93
CA GLY A 299 18.80 -3.63 0.86
C GLY A 299 20.13 -4.35 0.65
N ARG A 300 20.15 -5.44 -0.12
CA ARG A 300 21.38 -6.21 -0.40
C ARG A 300 22.23 -5.55 -1.50
N PRO A 301 23.51 -5.24 -1.24
CA PRO A 301 24.43 -4.69 -2.25
C PRO A 301 24.62 -5.64 -3.42
N THR A 302 24.70 -5.12 -4.64
CA THR A 302 24.83 -5.92 -5.87
C THR A 302 26.20 -5.81 -6.53
N GLY A 303 27.00 -4.79 -6.19
CA GLY A 303 28.22 -4.41 -6.90
C GLY A 303 27.96 -3.68 -8.23
N GLN A 304 26.72 -3.65 -8.72
CA GLN A 304 26.34 -2.93 -9.94
C GLN A 304 26.16 -1.43 -9.64
N LYS A 305 26.59 -0.57 -10.53
CA LYS A 305 26.41 0.88 -10.42
C LYS A 305 25.19 1.34 -11.23
N CYS A 306 24.47 2.31 -10.67
CA CYS A 306 23.42 3.02 -11.38
C CYS A 306 23.99 3.82 -12.53
N GLU A 307 23.44 3.69 -13.72
CA GLU A 307 23.88 4.40 -14.91
C GLU A 307 23.65 5.91 -14.85
N PHE A 308 22.69 6.38 -14.04
CA PHE A 308 22.39 7.78 -13.88
C PHE A 308 23.34 8.45 -12.86
N CYS A 309 23.30 8.05 -11.62
CA CYS A 309 23.98 8.75 -10.51
C CYS A 309 25.24 8.05 -9.98
N GLY A 310 25.59 6.86 -10.53
CA GLY A 310 26.74 6.08 -10.07
C GLY A 310 26.61 5.45 -8.67
N CYS A 311 25.47 5.63 -7.96
CA CYS A 311 25.20 4.94 -6.70
C CYS A 311 25.18 3.42 -6.92
N GLU A 312 25.57 2.66 -5.91
CA GLU A 312 25.44 1.20 -5.99
C GLU A 312 23.98 0.78 -5.97
N MET A 313 23.61 -0.11 -6.91
CA MET A 313 22.27 -0.70 -6.97
C MET A 313 22.09 -1.70 -5.82
N LEU A 314 20.89 -1.75 -5.28
CA LEU A 314 20.50 -2.70 -4.22
C LEU A 314 19.43 -3.66 -4.73
N ASP A 315 19.56 -4.95 -4.36
CA ASP A 315 18.40 -5.84 -4.32
C ASP A 315 17.54 -5.35 -3.15
N MET A 316 16.62 -4.46 -3.45
CA MET A 316 15.77 -3.83 -2.44
C MET A 316 14.79 -4.82 -1.83
N LEU A 317 14.39 -5.84 -2.57
CA LEU A 317 13.59 -6.96 -2.07
C LEU A 317 14.06 -8.26 -2.70
N ARG A 318 14.25 -9.29 -1.87
CA ARG A 318 14.40 -10.68 -2.31
C ARG A 318 13.46 -11.55 -1.48
N LEU A 319 12.68 -12.39 -2.17
CA LEU A 319 11.79 -13.37 -1.55
C LEU A 319 12.14 -14.76 -2.09
N LYS A 320 12.31 -15.74 -1.19
CA LYS A 320 12.55 -17.14 -1.56
C LYS A 320 11.23 -17.80 -1.98
N ALA A 321 11.21 -18.40 -3.16
CA ALA A 321 10.02 -19.08 -3.68
C ALA A 321 9.68 -20.38 -2.94
N ASP A 322 10.66 -21.02 -2.32
CA ASP A 322 10.52 -22.26 -1.57
C ASP A 322 10.11 -22.08 -0.09
N GLU A 323 9.95 -20.82 0.36
CA GLU A 323 9.45 -20.53 1.70
C GLU A 323 7.94 -20.86 1.80
N PRO A 324 7.53 -21.82 2.66
CA PRO A 324 6.13 -22.24 2.72
C PRO A 324 5.14 -21.13 3.11
N ARG A 325 5.56 -20.15 3.93
CA ARG A 325 4.71 -19.01 4.31
C ARG A 325 4.43 -18.07 3.13
N LEU A 326 5.30 -18.07 2.11
CA LEU A 326 5.14 -17.28 0.89
C LEU A 326 4.41 -18.04 -0.24
N ALA A 327 3.96 -19.26 -0.02
CA ALA A 327 3.29 -20.09 -1.04
C ALA A 327 2.05 -19.42 -1.67
N PHE A 328 1.39 -18.51 -0.94
CA PHE A 328 0.23 -17.75 -1.44
C PHE A 328 0.58 -16.77 -2.57
N LEU A 329 1.86 -16.39 -2.71
CA LEU A 329 2.35 -15.54 -3.79
C LEU A 329 2.51 -16.30 -5.10
N ASN A 330 2.50 -17.64 -5.06
CA ASN A 330 2.65 -18.51 -6.21
C ASN A 330 3.90 -18.20 -7.07
N LEU A 331 5.01 -17.87 -6.40
CA LEU A 331 6.28 -17.57 -7.06
C LEU A 331 6.86 -18.85 -7.67
N LYS A 332 7.21 -18.83 -8.96
CA LYS A 332 7.84 -19.99 -9.62
C LYS A 332 9.35 -20.08 -9.33
N ARG A 333 9.95 -18.96 -8.95
CA ARG A 333 11.36 -18.79 -8.57
C ARG A 333 11.49 -17.57 -7.67
N ASP A 334 12.64 -17.43 -7.01
CA ASP A 334 12.90 -16.29 -6.12
C ASP A 334 12.60 -14.97 -6.81
N ALA A 335 11.81 -14.14 -6.14
CA ALA A 335 11.51 -12.79 -6.59
C ALA A 335 12.65 -11.85 -6.16
N ILE A 336 13.20 -11.09 -7.11
CA ILE A 336 14.28 -10.13 -6.86
C ILE A 336 13.91 -8.80 -7.51
N PHE A 337 13.69 -7.78 -6.69
CA PHE A 337 13.51 -6.41 -7.15
C PHE A 337 14.77 -5.61 -6.86
N ARG A 338 15.38 -5.05 -7.91
CA ARG A 338 16.61 -4.26 -7.88
C ARG A 338 16.34 -2.84 -8.31
N CYS A 339 16.84 -1.87 -7.55
CA CYS A 339 16.75 -0.46 -7.89
C CYS A 339 17.95 0.34 -7.36
N CYS A 340 18.09 1.56 -7.85
CA CYS A 340 18.98 2.55 -7.26
C CYS A 340 18.27 3.27 -6.12
N PRO A 341 18.79 3.30 -4.89
CA PRO A 341 18.14 3.96 -3.76
C PRO A 341 18.03 5.48 -3.94
N THR A 342 18.93 6.11 -4.73
CA THR A 342 18.85 7.54 -5.07
C THR A 342 17.77 7.79 -6.12
N CYS A 343 17.75 7.02 -7.22
CA CYS A 343 16.92 7.33 -8.39
C CYS A 343 15.50 6.75 -8.30
N VAL A 344 15.21 5.86 -7.35
CA VAL A 344 13.89 5.21 -7.25
C VAL A 344 12.73 6.19 -7.05
N GLY A 345 13.03 7.41 -6.55
CA GLY A 345 12.03 8.47 -6.41
C GLY A 345 11.55 9.08 -7.73
N SER A 346 12.28 8.90 -8.83
CA SER A 346 11.95 9.43 -10.16
C SER A 346 11.96 8.39 -11.27
N VAL A 347 12.48 7.19 -11.00
CA VAL A 347 12.63 6.10 -11.95
C VAL A 347 11.84 4.89 -11.51
N ARG A 348 10.99 4.37 -12.38
CA ARG A 348 10.35 3.06 -12.21
C ARG A 348 11.29 1.99 -12.74
N TYR A 349 11.73 1.09 -11.88
CA TYR A 349 12.60 -0.01 -12.26
C TYR A 349 11.79 -1.28 -12.51
N PHE A 350 12.20 -2.05 -13.52
CA PHE A 350 11.62 -3.36 -13.84
C PHE A 350 12.73 -4.40 -13.89
N CYS A 351 12.52 -5.52 -13.21
CA CYS A 351 13.47 -6.61 -13.06
C CYS A 351 12.88 -7.88 -13.66
N LYS A 352 13.56 -8.47 -14.62
CA LYS A 352 13.22 -9.76 -15.19
C LYS A 352 14.38 -10.72 -14.97
N ARG A 353 14.10 -11.90 -14.47
CA ARG A 353 15.14 -12.91 -14.32
C ARG A 353 15.30 -13.68 -15.62
N SER A 354 16.51 -13.69 -16.17
CA SER A 354 16.88 -14.47 -17.34
C SER A 354 16.96 -15.98 -17.01
N PRO A 355 17.01 -16.87 -18.02
CA PRO A 355 17.12 -18.32 -17.80
C PRO A 355 18.36 -18.77 -17.04
N ASP A 356 19.47 -18.05 -17.18
CA ASP A 356 20.75 -18.27 -16.49
C ASP A 356 20.79 -17.68 -15.07
N GLY A 357 19.71 -17.00 -14.66
CA GLY A 357 19.53 -16.50 -13.30
C GLY A 357 19.93 -15.05 -13.08
N GLU A 358 20.48 -14.38 -14.09
CA GLU A 358 20.83 -12.97 -14.02
C GLU A 358 19.58 -12.07 -14.01
N ILE A 359 19.70 -10.87 -13.47
CA ILE A 359 18.65 -9.86 -13.47
C ILE A 359 18.82 -8.92 -14.66
N GLU A 360 17.93 -9.03 -15.61
CA GLU A 360 17.76 -8.05 -16.69
C GLU A 360 16.99 -6.86 -16.09
N LEU A 361 17.64 -5.69 -16.08
CA LEU A 361 17.08 -4.46 -15.57
C LEU A 361 16.62 -3.58 -16.72
N SER A 362 15.41 -3.04 -16.61
CA SER A 362 14.92 -1.96 -17.46
C SER A 362 14.25 -0.89 -16.57
N HIS A 363 14.03 0.28 -17.12
CA HIS A 363 13.47 1.39 -16.35
C HIS A 363 12.61 2.30 -17.24
N ASP A 364 11.77 3.11 -16.58
CA ASP A 364 11.01 4.20 -17.14
C ASP A 364 11.20 5.43 -16.25
N GLY A 365 11.49 6.57 -16.87
CA GLY A 365 11.82 7.81 -16.20
C GLY A 365 13.30 8.20 -16.31
N GLU A 366 13.63 9.37 -15.81
CA GLU A 366 14.96 9.95 -15.79
C GLU A 366 15.50 9.95 -14.35
N GLY A 367 16.70 9.43 -14.17
CA GLY A 367 17.40 9.42 -12.88
C GLY A 367 18.04 10.76 -12.57
N PHE A 368 18.63 10.83 -11.39
CA PHE A 368 19.41 12.00 -10.95
C PHE A 368 20.85 11.89 -11.43
N ASP A 369 21.46 13.03 -11.77
CA ASP A 369 22.87 13.11 -12.21
C ASP A 369 23.87 12.92 -11.05
N GLU A 370 23.42 13.09 -9.81
CA GLU A 370 24.24 13.00 -8.60
C GLU A 370 23.66 11.97 -7.62
N ASN A 371 24.55 11.33 -6.87
CA ASN A 371 24.18 10.42 -5.80
C ASN A 371 23.86 11.21 -4.53
N TYR A 372 22.57 11.27 -4.16
CA TYR A 372 22.10 11.88 -2.91
C TYR A 372 22.00 10.91 -1.74
N PHE A 373 22.17 9.61 -1.99
CA PHE A 373 22.11 8.59 -0.93
C PHE A 373 23.46 8.54 -0.21
N SER A 374 23.46 8.91 1.06
CA SER A 374 24.71 8.99 1.83
C SER A 374 25.36 7.62 2.02
N GLN A 375 26.69 7.60 2.17
CA GLN A 375 27.40 6.34 2.48
C GLN A 375 26.98 5.78 3.85
N GLU A 376 26.59 6.63 4.79
CA GLU A 376 26.11 6.25 6.10
C GLU A 376 24.75 5.54 6.00
N ASP A 377 23.78 6.12 5.27
CA ASP A 377 22.48 5.50 5.00
C ASP A 377 22.64 4.19 4.24
N PHE A 378 23.55 4.15 3.27
CA PHE A 378 23.87 2.94 2.52
C PHE A 378 24.38 1.84 3.44
N ALA A 379 25.38 2.14 4.28
CA ALA A 379 25.94 1.18 5.24
C ALA A 379 24.89 0.76 6.29
N ARG A 380 24.06 1.70 6.76
CA ARG A 380 22.96 1.44 7.70
C ARG A 380 21.95 0.48 7.10
N LEU A 381 21.46 0.75 5.88
CA LEU A 381 20.49 -0.12 5.19
C LEU A 381 21.07 -1.52 4.94
N CYS A 382 22.29 -1.60 4.40
CA CYS A 382 22.95 -2.90 4.15
C CYS A 382 23.26 -3.69 5.43
N GLY A 383 23.41 -3.02 6.57
CA GLY A 383 23.64 -3.64 7.88
C GLY A 383 22.37 -4.14 8.56
N MET A 384 21.19 -3.74 8.10
CA MET A 384 19.92 -4.17 8.68
C MET A 384 19.62 -5.63 8.34
N LYS A 385 19.06 -6.34 9.31
CA LYS A 385 18.57 -7.70 9.12
C LYS A 385 17.05 -7.71 9.23
N PHE A 386 16.41 -8.35 8.29
CA PHE A 386 14.97 -8.50 8.25
C PHE A 386 14.60 -9.98 8.34
N LYS A 387 13.48 -10.27 8.94
CA LYS A 387 12.89 -11.61 8.98
C LYS A 387 11.40 -11.54 8.66
N LEU A 388 10.91 -12.62 8.09
CA LEU A 388 9.48 -12.78 7.84
C LEU A 388 8.78 -13.00 9.18
N GLY A 389 7.83 -12.12 9.49
CA GLY A 389 6.97 -12.21 10.68
C GLY A 389 5.80 -13.15 10.49
N GLY A 390 4.79 -13.02 11.34
CA GLY A 390 3.54 -13.75 11.27
C GLY A 390 2.60 -13.22 10.19
N GLU A 391 1.52 -13.97 9.94
CA GLU A 391 0.38 -13.52 9.15
C GLU A 391 -0.36 -12.40 9.92
N VAL A 392 -0.68 -11.35 9.20
CA VAL A 392 -1.38 -10.16 9.72
C VAL A 392 -2.58 -9.84 8.83
N SER A 393 -3.41 -8.88 9.24
CA SER A 393 -4.50 -8.39 8.40
C SER A 393 -3.98 -7.98 7.01
N PRO A 394 -4.73 -8.25 5.93
CA PRO A 394 -4.35 -7.77 4.59
C PRO A 394 -4.15 -6.26 4.48
N PHE A 395 -4.71 -5.50 5.41
CA PHE A 395 -4.63 -4.05 5.50
C PHE A 395 -3.65 -3.56 6.59
N TYR A 396 -2.84 -4.45 7.13
CA TYR A 396 -1.94 -4.16 8.27
C TYR A 396 -1.02 -2.98 8.01
N GLY A 397 -0.52 -2.83 6.80
CA GLY A 397 0.31 -1.69 6.40
C GLY A 397 -0.42 -0.34 6.41
N CYS A 398 -1.76 -0.34 6.57
CA CYS A 398 -2.58 0.87 6.54
C CYS A 398 -2.83 1.51 7.92
N PHE A 399 -2.21 1.01 9.00
CA PHE A 399 -2.42 1.55 10.34
C PHE A 399 -1.29 2.50 10.75
N SER A 400 -1.60 3.75 10.96
CA SER A 400 -0.83 4.87 11.56
C SER A 400 0.64 5.05 11.18
N GLU A 401 1.42 4.01 11.04
CA GLU A 401 2.80 3.98 10.54
C GLU A 401 2.85 2.96 9.39
N LEU A 402 3.60 3.33 8.37
CA LEU A 402 3.86 2.46 7.23
C LEU A 402 4.79 1.32 7.69
N ASP A 403 4.31 0.09 7.60
CA ASP A 403 5.10 -1.11 7.92
C ASP A 403 5.57 -1.80 6.64
N THR A 404 6.71 -2.46 6.72
CA THR A 404 7.16 -3.35 5.63
C THR A 404 6.31 -4.62 5.63
N THR A 405 5.66 -4.89 4.51
CA THR A 405 4.78 -6.05 4.34
C THR A 405 5.02 -6.77 3.02
N VAL A 406 4.68 -8.07 2.99
CA VAL A 406 4.64 -8.90 1.79
C VAL A 406 3.21 -9.42 1.58
N GLY A 407 2.64 -9.17 0.41
CA GLY A 407 1.22 -9.37 0.14
C GLY A 407 0.35 -8.28 0.74
N GLY A 408 -0.96 -8.54 0.84
CA GLY A 408 -1.95 -7.59 1.35
C GLY A 408 -2.24 -6.43 0.38
N TYR A 409 -2.83 -5.40 0.93
CA TYR A 409 -3.17 -4.17 0.23
C TYR A 409 -2.09 -3.11 0.45
N PRO A 410 -1.67 -2.40 -0.60
CA PRO A 410 -0.73 -1.29 -0.44
C PRO A 410 -1.41 -0.13 0.29
N GLN A 411 -0.67 0.51 1.17
CA GLN A 411 -1.05 1.82 1.67
C GLN A 411 -0.43 2.89 0.78
N TRP A 412 -1.18 3.29 -0.23
CA TRP A 412 -0.73 4.35 -1.13
C TRP A 412 -0.58 5.68 -0.39
N VAL A 413 0.61 6.28 -0.47
CA VAL A 413 0.87 7.62 0.09
C VAL A 413 0.19 8.70 -0.76
N GLN A 414 0.07 8.42 -2.05
CA GLN A 414 -0.62 9.26 -3.03
C GLN A 414 -1.77 8.45 -3.67
N ASP A 415 -2.03 8.66 -4.95
CA ASP A 415 -3.02 7.89 -5.70
C ASP A 415 -2.53 6.45 -5.95
N ALA A 416 -3.47 5.53 -6.15
CA ALA A 416 -3.16 4.15 -6.51
C ALA A 416 -2.38 4.10 -7.83
N GLU A 417 -1.19 3.49 -7.80
CA GLU A 417 -0.27 3.42 -8.93
C GLU A 417 0.13 1.97 -9.23
N TYR A 418 -0.71 1.27 -9.98
CA TYR A 418 -0.35 -0.06 -10.47
C TYR A 418 0.40 0.06 -11.80
N LEU A 419 1.59 -0.52 -11.85
CA LEU A 419 2.49 -0.48 -12.99
C LEU A 419 1.95 -1.34 -14.14
N THR A 420 2.31 -0.95 -15.36
CA THR A 420 2.10 -1.75 -16.56
C THR A 420 3.33 -2.60 -16.82
N CYS A 421 3.16 -3.91 -17.00
CA CYS A 421 4.24 -4.83 -17.30
C CYS A 421 4.87 -4.50 -18.67
N PRO A 422 6.17 -4.21 -18.76
CA PRO A 422 6.81 -3.86 -20.02
C PRO A 422 6.86 -5.03 -21.03
N SER A 423 6.68 -6.27 -20.55
CA SER A 423 6.71 -7.47 -21.41
C SER A 423 5.37 -7.83 -22.04
N CYS A 424 4.21 -7.54 -21.38
CA CYS A 424 2.91 -7.97 -21.89
C CYS A 424 1.82 -6.89 -21.86
N GLY A 425 2.12 -5.69 -21.37
CA GLY A 425 1.16 -4.59 -21.28
C GLY A 425 0.07 -4.77 -20.20
N GLY A 426 0.09 -5.85 -19.42
CA GLY A 426 -0.91 -6.09 -18.37
C GLY A 426 -0.59 -5.32 -17.09
N THR A 427 -1.64 -4.97 -16.32
CA THR A 427 -1.49 -4.35 -15.00
C THR A 427 -0.81 -5.33 -14.05
N MET A 428 0.19 -4.84 -13.32
CA MET A 428 0.95 -5.63 -12.34
C MET A 428 0.20 -5.69 -11.00
N LYS A 429 0.52 -6.70 -10.20
CA LYS A 429 -0.12 -6.99 -8.90
C LYS A 429 0.81 -6.55 -7.77
N HIS A 430 0.27 -5.92 -6.74
CA HIS A 430 1.04 -5.54 -5.55
C HIS A 430 1.66 -6.76 -4.88
N LEU A 431 2.96 -6.70 -4.61
CA LEU A 431 3.73 -7.79 -4.00
C LEU A 431 4.21 -7.43 -2.59
N ALA A 432 4.72 -6.21 -2.41
CA ALA A 432 5.26 -5.75 -1.13
C ALA A 432 5.31 -4.22 -1.07
N GLN A 433 5.28 -3.68 0.14
CA GLN A 433 5.62 -2.28 0.40
C GLN A 433 6.80 -2.18 1.37
N ILE A 434 7.68 -1.20 1.14
CA ILE A 434 8.93 -1.02 1.86
C ILE A 434 9.09 0.47 2.20
N PRO A 435 8.71 0.90 3.41
CA PRO A 435 8.86 2.28 3.84
C PRO A 435 10.33 2.64 4.11
N PHE A 436 10.80 3.76 3.58
CA PHE A 436 12.15 4.23 3.82
C PHE A 436 12.38 4.71 5.26
N GLY A 437 11.36 5.31 5.91
CA GLY A 437 11.47 5.79 7.28
C GLY A 437 11.83 4.73 8.33
N GLU A 438 11.59 3.45 8.04
CA GLU A 438 12.04 2.34 8.90
C GLU A 438 13.53 2.03 8.73
N MET A 439 14.14 2.44 7.62
CA MET A 439 15.48 2.02 7.22
C MET A 439 16.51 3.14 7.28
N ILE A 440 16.11 4.33 6.85
CA ILE A 440 16.98 5.51 6.74
C ILE A 440 16.23 6.74 7.26
N GLU A 441 16.95 7.86 7.42
CA GLU A 441 16.33 9.15 7.67
C GLU A 441 15.74 9.68 6.36
N GLY A 442 14.54 9.21 6.01
CA GLY A 442 13.86 9.60 4.78
C GLY A 442 12.38 9.28 4.85
N GLU A 443 11.63 9.94 3.99
CA GLU A 443 10.19 9.72 3.82
C GLU A 443 9.93 8.91 2.54
N GLY A 444 8.77 8.27 2.48
CA GLY A 444 8.29 7.59 1.30
C GLY A 444 8.34 6.07 1.37
N VAL A 445 7.73 5.47 0.39
CA VAL A 445 7.49 4.01 0.30
C VAL A 445 7.81 3.52 -1.10
N ILE A 446 8.55 2.42 -1.18
CA ILE A 446 8.68 1.63 -2.42
C ILE A 446 7.56 0.61 -2.43
N TYR A 447 6.73 0.62 -3.48
CA TYR A 447 5.74 -0.39 -3.78
C TYR A 447 6.29 -1.34 -4.84
N VAL A 448 6.55 -2.58 -4.44
CA VAL A 448 7.02 -3.63 -5.36
C VAL A 448 5.81 -4.39 -5.90
N GLN A 449 5.79 -4.60 -7.20
CA GLN A 449 4.69 -5.23 -7.91
C GLN A 449 5.22 -6.37 -8.80
N ILE A 450 4.35 -7.32 -9.13
CA ILE A 450 4.71 -8.48 -9.94
C ILE A 450 3.72 -8.67 -11.10
N CYS A 451 4.25 -8.96 -12.28
CA CYS A 451 3.48 -9.56 -13.36
C CYS A 451 3.54 -11.08 -13.25
N GLU A 452 2.48 -11.72 -12.74
CA GLU A 452 2.43 -13.17 -12.55
C GLU A 452 2.63 -13.96 -13.86
N LYS A 453 2.24 -13.37 -15.02
CA LYS A 453 2.40 -14.00 -16.35
C LYS A 453 3.84 -14.00 -16.84
N CYS A 454 4.54 -12.87 -16.68
CA CYS A 454 5.88 -12.64 -17.24
C CYS A 454 7.00 -12.79 -16.22
N GLU A 455 6.66 -12.94 -14.93
CA GLU A 455 7.60 -12.96 -13.79
C GLU A 455 8.51 -11.70 -13.76
N VAL A 456 7.97 -10.57 -14.23
CA VAL A 456 8.62 -9.26 -14.13
C VAL A 456 8.21 -8.64 -12.81
N LEU A 457 9.20 -8.18 -12.03
CA LEU A 457 8.96 -7.31 -10.89
C LEU A 457 9.13 -5.86 -11.33
N GLY A 458 8.27 -4.98 -10.81
CA GLY A 458 8.38 -3.54 -10.99
C GLY A 458 8.29 -2.82 -9.66
N GLY A 459 8.83 -1.62 -9.57
CA GLY A 459 8.70 -0.81 -8.39
C GLY A 459 8.50 0.66 -8.71
N CYS A 460 7.63 1.31 -7.94
CA CYS A 460 7.43 2.74 -7.90
C CYS A 460 7.61 3.26 -6.48
N PHE A 461 7.87 4.55 -6.36
CA PHE A 461 8.08 5.22 -5.08
C PHE A 461 7.09 6.36 -4.92
N GLN A 462 6.51 6.50 -3.74
CA GLN A 462 5.67 7.64 -3.40
C GLN A 462 6.15 8.25 -2.07
N CYS A 463 6.08 9.55 -1.98
CA CYS A 463 6.33 10.32 -0.75
C CYS A 463 5.32 11.46 -0.63
N THR A 464 5.21 12.06 0.55
CA THR A 464 4.34 13.22 0.85
C THR A 464 4.90 14.51 0.27
#